data_8bd937fbd08e0ed8e51247d58820e332
#
_entry.id   8bd937fbd08e0ed8e51247d58820e332
#
_cell.length_a   1.000
_cell.length_b   1.000
_cell.length_c   1.000
_cell.angle_alpha   90.00
_cell.angle_beta   90.00
_cell.angle_gamma   90.00
#
_symmetry.space_group_name_H-M   'P 1'
#
loop_
_entity.id
_entity.type
_entity.pdbx_description
1 polymer ?
#
loop_
_entity_poly.entity_id
_entity_poly.type
_entity_poly.pdbx_seq_one_letter_code
_entity_poly.pdbx_strand_id
1 'polypeptide(L)'
;MLGVLYVDNLTTAHRFSEEDLEFLIAFAGIAGVAIENSQFSERIRRETLARSNFERFFAPGLAARIASSPDAVKLGGEKRQVAVLFSDIRNFTALSESMTPEGIASLLTEYFTEMVECVFRNGGTLDKFIGDAVMAQWGAPIGEVDDADRAIRAAIEMMEELEKLNAKWRAAGRPEIAIGIGLNYGEAFAGNIGSERRLEFTVIGDTVNTASRLCSAADGGEILLSEEFRRALRDAPPLEERPAMDLKGKSQRVPLYRVTVS
;
A
#
# COMPACT_ATOMS: atom_id res chain seq x y z
N MET A 1 7.76 -35.27 -19.42
CA MET A 1 7.62 -36.60 -18.82
C MET A 1 7.38 -36.39 -17.34
N LEU A 2 6.20 -36.78 -16.81
CA LEU A 2 5.78 -36.55 -15.42
C LEU A 2 6.32 -37.63 -14.47
N GLY A 3 6.57 -38.82 -14.95
CA GLY A 3 7.08 -39.94 -14.18
C GLY A 3 7.15 -41.23 -15.01
N VAL A 4 7.57 -42.27 -14.35
CA VAL A 4 7.61 -43.64 -14.91
C VAL A 4 6.90 -44.57 -13.92
N LEU A 5 5.98 -45.38 -14.41
CA LEU A 5 5.33 -46.40 -13.64
C LEU A 5 6.06 -47.74 -13.89
N TYR A 6 6.57 -48.33 -12.82
CA TYR A 6 7.24 -49.62 -12.86
C TYR A 6 6.46 -50.62 -12.03
N VAL A 7 6.20 -51.80 -12.60
CA VAL A 7 5.52 -52.91 -11.94
C VAL A 7 6.37 -54.15 -12.04
N ASP A 8 6.55 -54.85 -10.92
CA ASP A 8 7.36 -56.07 -10.83
C ASP A 8 6.58 -57.20 -10.14
N ASN A 9 6.90 -58.43 -10.50
CA ASN A 9 6.35 -59.61 -9.84
C ASN A 9 7.51 -60.53 -9.43
N LEU A 10 7.77 -60.59 -8.12
CA LEU A 10 8.90 -61.31 -7.56
C LEU A 10 8.66 -62.85 -7.42
N THR A 11 7.43 -63.31 -7.64
CA THR A 11 7.08 -64.71 -7.33
C THR A 11 6.84 -65.60 -8.55
N THR A 12 6.59 -65.06 -9.73
CA THR A 12 6.25 -65.85 -10.93
C THR A 12 6.71 -65.13 -12.21
N ALA A 13 7.57 -65.82 -12.98
CA ALA A 13 8.03 -65.30 -14.28
C ALA A 13 6.89 -65.32 -15.33
N HIS A 14 6.88 -64.33 -16.24
CA HIS A 14 5.97 -64.19 -17.38
C HIS A 14 4.46 -64.16 -17.09
N ARG A 15 4.02 -63.37 -16.13
CA ARG A 15 2.60 -63.27 -15.77
C ARG A 15 1.92 -61.93 -16.08
N PHE A 16 2.55 -61.04 -16.82
CA PHE A 16 1.85 -59.87 -17.31
C PHE A 16 1.28 -60.16 -18.69
N SER A 17 -0.04 -59.98 -18.82
CA SER A 17 -0.79 -60.07 -20.06
C SER A 17 -0.88 -58.74 -20.78
N GLU A 18 -1.35 -58.74 -22.03
CA GLU A 18 -1.68 -57.52 -22.77
C GLU A 18 -2.76 -56.71 -22.07
N GLU A 19 -3.71 -57.36 -21.43
CA GLU A 19 -4.79 -56.76 -20.65
C GLU A 19 -4.26 -56.00 -19.40
N ASP A 20 -3.22 -56.55 -18.73
CA ASP A 20 -2.51 -55.89 -17.65
C ASP A 20 -1.77 -54.63 -18.12
N LEU A 21 -1.20 -54.66 -19.31
CA LEU A 21 -0.52 -53.52 -19.93
C LEU A 21 -1.53 -52.41 -20.26
N GLU A 22 -2.68 -52.74 -20.86
CA GLU A 22 -3.73 -51.78 -21.16
C GLU A 22 -4.26 -51.13 -19.88
N PHE A 23 -4.45 -51.91 -18.83
CA PHE A 23 -4.85 -51.38 -17.50
C PHE A 23 -3.80 -50.40 -16.92
N LEU A 24 -2.52 -50.76 -17.02
CA LEU A 24 -1.42 -49.89 -16.54
C LEU A 24 -1.32 -48.60 -17.35
N ILE A 25 -1.55 -48.66 -18.67
CA ILE A 25 -1.56 -47.47 -19.53
C ILE A 25 -2.72 -46.53 -19.12
N ALA A 26 -3.91 -47.11 -18.93
CA ALA A 26 -5.06 -46.31 -18.46
C ALA A 26 -4.84 -45.71 -17.07
N PHE A 27 -4.29 -46.50 -16.14
CA PHE A 27 -3.94 -46.01 -14.81
C PHE A 27 -2.85 -44.92 -14.83
N ALA A 28 -1.80 -45.10 -15.65
CA ALA A 28 -0.77 -44.08 -15.82
C ALA A 28 -1.33 -42.78 -16.41
N GLY A 29 -2.30 -42.88 -17.33
CA GLY A 29 -3.03 -41.71 -17.87
C GLY A 29 -3.80 -40.96 -16.79
N ILE A 30 -4.55 -41.67 -15.97
CA ILE A 30 -5.31 -41.05 -14.85
C ILE A 30 -4.37 -40.43 -13.81
N ALA A 31 -3.29 -41.16 -13.47
CA ALA A 31 -2.28 -40.66 -12.53
C ALA A 31 -1.57 -39.40 -13.09
N GLY A 32 -1.27 -39.37 -14.39
CA GLY A 32 -0.71 -38.22 -15.07
C GLY A 32 -1.60 -36.99 -14.98
N VAL A 33 -2.90 -37.13 -15.28
CA VAL A 33 -3.87 -36.04 -15.17
C VAL A 33 -4.01 -35.58 -13.72
N ALA A 34 -4.01 -36.49 -12.75
CA ALA A 34 -4.10 -36.14 -11.33
C ALA A 34 -2.88 -35.33 -10.86
N ILE A 35 -1.68 -35.71 -11.30
CA ILE A 35 -0.43 -35.00 -10.99
C ILE A 35 -0.44 -33.61 -11.63
N GLU A 36 -0.80 -33.49 -12.92
CA GLU A 36 -0.90 -32.19 -13.61
C GLU A 36 -1.92 -31.27 -12.93
N ASN A 37 -3.10 -31.75 -12.57
CA ASN A 37 -4.11 -30.99 -11.87
C ASN A 37 -3.62 -30.53 -10.50
N SER A 38 -2.89 -31.38 -9.77
CA SER A 38 -2.30 -31.01 -8.48
C SER A 38 -1.25 -29.91 -8.63
N GLN A 39 -0.35 -30.03 -9.61
CA GLN A 39 0.67 -29.02 -9.91
C GLN A 39 0.04 -27.69 -10.36
N PHE A 40 -1.00 -27.76 -11.20
CA PHE A 40 -1.72 -26.58 -11.65
C PHE A 40 -2.44 -25.87 -10.50
N SER A 41 -3.11 -26.61 -9.62
CA SER A 41 -3.77 -26.07 -8.42
C SER A 41 -2.76 -25.39 -7.48
N GLU A 42 -1.59 -26.00 -7.26
CA GLU A 42 -0.54 -25.43 -6.43
C GLU A 42 0.05 -24.15 -7.05
N ARG A 43 0.21 -24.11 -8.37
CA ARG A 43 0.66 -22.91 -9.10
C ARG A 43 -0.35 -21.78 -8.96
N ILE A 44 -1.65 -22.04 -9.21
CA ILE A 44 -2.71 -21.05 -9.03
C ILE A 44 -2.72 -20.53 -7.58
N ARG A 45 -2.59 -21.43 -6.60
CA ARG A 45 -2.57 -21.05 -5.19
C ARG A 45 -1.40 -20.11 -4.87
N ARG A 46 -0.20 -20.39 -5.39
CA ARG A 46 0.98 -19.52 -5.22
C ARG A 46 0.80 -18.15 -5.88
N GLU A 47 0.29 -18.12 -7.10
CA GLU A 47 0.01 -16.88 -7.83
C GLU A 47 -1.05 -16.04 -7.12
N THR A 48 -2.12 -16.66 -6.62
CA THR A 48 -3.19 -15.99 -5.87
C THR A 48 -2.68 -15.41 -4.55
N LEU A 49 -1.86 -16.17 -3.80
CA LEU A 49 -1.25 -15.70 -2.55
C LEU A 49 -0.27 -14.53 -2.80
N ALA A 50 0.55 -14.61 -3.84
CA ALA A 50 1.45 -13.53 -4.22
C ALA A 50 0.64 -12.26 -4.56
N ARG A 51 -0.40 -12.40 -5.39
CA ARG A 51 -1.28 -11.29 -5.77
C ARG A 51 -1.99 -10.69 -4.55
N SER A 52 -2.57 -11.50 -3.68
CA SER A 52 -3.26 -11.05 -2.46
C SER A 52 -2.31 -10.29 -1.51
N ASN A 53 -1.03 -10.67 -1.44
CA ASN A 53 -0.05 -9.94 -0.66
C ASN A 53 0.28 -8.57 -1.27
N PHE A 54 0.33 -8.45 -2.59
CA PHE A 54 0.53 -7.16 -3.26
C PHE A 54 -0.70 -6.24 -3.11
N GLU A 55 -1.91 -6.79 -3.21
CA GLU A 55 -3.17 -6.04 -3.07
C GLU A 55 -3.36 -5.40 -1.67
N ARG A 56 -2.56 -5.79 -0.68
CA ARG A 56 -2.56 -5.14 0.65
C ARG A 56 -1.83 -3.79 0.69
N PHE A 57 -0.94 -3.53 -0.25
CA PHE A 57 -0.09 -2.33 -0.27
C PHE A 57 -0.39 -1.43 -1.46
N PHE A 58 -0.89 -2.00 -2.53
CA PHE A 58 -1.12 -1.30 -3.80
C PHE A 58 -2.59 -1.29 -4.16
N ALA A 59 -3.05 -0.19 -4.74
CA ALA A 59 -4.36 -0.17 -5.38
C ALA A 59 -4.49 -1.34 -6.38
N PRO A 60 -5.66 -2.00 -6.49
CA PRO A 60 -5.81 -3.24 -7.27
C PRO A 60 -5.32 -3.14 -8.73
N GLY A 61 -5.55 -1.99 -9.38
CA GLY A 61 -5.07 -1.74 -10.75
C GLY A 61 -3.55 -1.66 -10.85
N LEU A 62 -2.88 -1.10 -9.83
CA LEU A 62 -1.42 -1.01 -9.76
C LEU A 62 -0.80 -2.36 -9.43
N ALA A 63 -1.40 -3.12 -8.51
CA ALA A 63 -0.98 -4.48 -8.20
C ALA A 63 -0.99 -5.39 -9.44
N ALA A 64 -2.03 -5.30 -10.28
CA ALA A 64 -2.13 -6.05 -11.53
C ALA A 64 -1.02 -5.65 -12.54
N ARG A 65 -0.72 -4.34 -12.67
CA ARG A 65 0.36 -3.83 -13.54
C ARG A 65 1.74 -4.30 -13.06
N ILE A 66 1.99 -4.31 -11.75
CA ILE A 66 3.23 -4.82 -11.15
C ILE A 66 3.37 -6.32 -11.41
N ALA A 67 2.30 -7.10 -11.19
CA ALA A 67 2.31 -8.55 -11.39
C ALA A 67 2.56 -8.95 -12.86
N SER A 68 2.15 -8.10 -13.82
CA SER A 68 2.36 -8.34 -15.26
C SER A 68 3.74 -7.88 -15.77
N SER A 69 4.53 -7.19 -14.95
CA SER A 69 5.84 -6.65 -15.35
C SER A 69 6.95 -7.21 -14.46
N PRO A 70 7.70 -8.25 -14.91
CA PRO A 70 8.74 -8.90 -14.10
C PRO A 70 9.85 -7.96 -13.61
N ASP A 71 10.02 -6.83 -14.29
CA ASP A 71 11.02 -5.81 -13.97
C ASP A 71 10.55 -4.75 -12.96
N ALA A 72 9.26 -4.71 -12.64
CA ALA A 72 8.69 -3.69 -11.76
C ALA A 72 9.09 -3.86 -10.28
N VAL A 73 9.58 -5.03 -9.88
CA VAL A 73 9.99 -5.35 -8.49
C VAL A 73 11.37 -5.98 -8.49
N LYS A 74 12.39 -5.24 -8.92
CA LYS A 74 13.79 -5.66 -8.71
C LYS A 74 14.21 -5.36 -7.27
N LEU A 75 15.07 -6.25 -6.71
CA LEU A 75 15.86 -5.94 -5.52
C LEU A 75 16.72 -4.71 -5.81
N GLY A 76 16.58 -3.69 -4.98
CA GLY A 76 17.17 -2.38 -5.20
C GLY A 76 16.09 -1.32 -5.37
N GLY A 77 16.44 -0.18 -5.83
CA GLY A 77 15.53 0.93 -6.06
C GLY A 77 16.12 1.91 -7.05
N GLU A 78 15.34 2.88 -7.39
CA GLU A 78 15.73 3.94 -8.32
C GLU A 78 15.20 5.30 -7.84
N LYS A 79 15.79 6.37 -8.33
CA LYS A 79 15.30 7.72 -8.11
C LYS A 79 14.05 7.96 -8.95
N ARG A 80 12.99 8.43 -8.30
CA ARG A 80 11.71 8.75 -8.92
C ARG A 80 11.16 10.06 -8.39
N GLN A 81 10.37 10.73 -9.22
CA GLN A 81 9.52 11.83 -8.77
C GLN A 81 8.30 11.20 -8.09
N VAL A 82 8.04 11.59 -6.85
CA VAL A 82 6.94 11.05 -6.05
C VAL A 82 6.17 12.16 -5.35
N ALA A 83 4.87 12.00 -5.26
CA ALA A 83 4.06 12.72 -4.29
C ALA A 83 3.99 11.87 -3.01
N VAL A 84 4.26 12.48 -1.87
CA VAL A 84 4.24 11.83 -0.55
C VAL A 84 3.22 12.51 0.33
N LEU A 85 2.39 11.70 0.98
CA LEU A 85 1.38 12.10 1.94
C LEU A 85 1.70 11.49 3.30
N PHE A 86 1.65 12.33 4.34
CA PHE A 86 1.53 11.90 5.72
C PHE A 86 0.23 12.43 6.31
N SER A 87 -0.50 11.61 7.03
CA SER A 87 -1.58 12.04 7.92
C SER A 87 -1.35 11.51 9.32
N ASP A 88 -1.74 12.27 10.35
CA ASP A 88 -1.47 11.93 11.75
C ASP A 88 -2.59 12.46 12.64
N ILE A 89 -2.99 11.68 13.66
CA ILE A 89 -4.07 12.05 14.57
C ILE A 89 -3.57 13.08 15.59
N ARG A 90 -4.26 14.18 15.69
CA ARG A 90 -3.89 15.23 16.66
C ARG A 90 -4.22 14.80 18.10
N ASN A 91 -3.25 15.03 18.99
CA ASN A 91 -3.35 14.68 20.40
C ASN A 91 -3.60 13.17 20.68
N PHE A 92 -3.15 12.29 19.79
CA PHE A 92 -3.39 10.84 19.93
C PHE A 92 -2.84 10.28 21.24
N THR A 93 -1.69 10.74 21.72
CA THR A 93 -1.11 10.30 23.01
C THR A 93 -2.10 10.52 24.16
N ALA A 94 -2.67 11.71 24.28
CA ALA A 94 -3.66 12.00 25.34
C ALA A 94 -4.95 11.19 25.15
N LEU A 95 -5.39 11.01 23.91
CA LEU A 95 -6.56 10.16 23.60
C LEU A 95 -6.29 8.71 24.02
N SER A 96 -5.13 8.18 23.70
CA SER A 96 -4.76 6.78 24.01
C SER A 96 -4.65 6.52 25.52
N GLU A 97 -4.25 7.52 26.31
CA GLU A 97 -4.23 7.41 27.78
C GLU A 97 -5.63 7.37 28.39
N SER A 98 -6.63 7.91 27.69
CA SER A 98 -8.02 7.97 28.17
C SER A 98 -8.87 6.76 27.78
N MET A 99 -8.38 5.88 26.91
CA MET A 99 -9.13 4.75 26.34
C MET A 99 -8.54 3.40 26.76
N THR A 100 -9.35 2.34 26.67
CA THR A 100 -8.84 0.96 26.81
C THR A 100 -8.05 0.56 25.55
N PRO A 101 -7.08 -0.38 25.66
CA PRO A 101 -6.33 -0.86 24.50
C PRO A 101 -7.23 -1.41 23.37
N GLU A 102 -8.31 -2.09 23.72
CA GLU A 102 -9.30 -2.62 22.75
C GLU A 102 -10.07 -1.48 22.07
N GLY A 103 -10.40 -0.41 22.82
CA GLY A 103 -11.04 0.78 22.29
C GLY A 103 -10.15 1.52 21.28
N ILE A 104 -8.86 1.66 21.61
CA ILE A 104 -7.86 2.24 20.71
C ILE A 104 -7.71 1.38 19.44
N ALA A 105 -7.58 0.06 19.59
CA ALA A 105 -7.44 -0.85 18.46
C ALA A 105 -8.66 -0.78 17.53
N SER A 106 -9.88 -0.72 18.09
CA SER A 106 -11.11 -0.57 17.30
C SER A 106 -11.16 0.77 16.57
N LEU A 107 -10.82 1.89 17.24
CA LEU A 107 -10.79 3.22 16.66
C LEU A 107 -9.78 3.29 15.51
N LEU A 108 -8.54 2.84 15.73
CA LEU A 108 -7.50 2.82 14.70
C LEU A 108 -7.87 1.91 13.52
N THR A 109 -8.51 0.77 13.77
CA THR A 109 -8.93 -0.13 12.69
C THR A 109 -9.98 0.54 11.79
N GLU A 110 -11.00 1.18 12.37
CA GLU A 110 -12.02 1.90 11.62
C GLU A 110 -11.38 3.09 10.86
N TYR A 111 -10.55 3.88 11.52
CA TYR A 111 -9.84 5.01 10.93
C TYR A 111 -8.94 4.58 9.76
N PHE A 112 -8.04 3.63 9.97
CA PHE A 112 -7.12 3.18 8.94
C PHE A 112 -7.83 2.56 7.74
N THR A 113 -8.95 1.87 7.96
CA THR A 113 -9.76 1.30 6.88
C THR A 113 -10.21 2.40 5.93
N GLU A 114 -10.83 3.46 6.43
CA GLU A 114 -11.31 4.55 5.58
C GLU A 114 -10.15 5.34 4.93
N MET A 115 -9.08 5.62 5.67
CA MET A 115 -7.94 6.37 5.14
C MET A 115 -7.21 5.60 4.01
N VAL A 116 -7.04 4.30 4.17
CA VAL A 116 -6.42 3.45 3.14
C VAL A 116 -7.29 3.35 1.89
N GLU A 117 -8.61 3.26 2.05
CA GLU A 117 -9.55 3.27 0.92
C GLU A 117 -9.46 4.58 0.12
N CYS A 118 -9.31 5.74 0.79
CA CYS A 118 -9.07 7.02 0.11
C CYS A 118 -7.79 6.99 -0.72
N VAL A 119 -6.69 6.44 -0.16
CA VAL A 119 -5.43 6.26 -0.91
C VAL A 119 -5.63 5.39 -2.13
N PHE A 120 -6.27 4.24 -1.98
CA PHE A 120 -6.43 3.26 -3.06
C PHE A 120 -7.40 3.73 -4.14
N ARG A 121 -8.52 4.37 -3.80
CA ARG A 121 -9.46 4.98 -4.77
C ARG A 121 -8.77 6.02 -5.66
N ASN A 122 -7.77 6.71 -5.10
CA ASN A 122 -6.97 7.69 -5.83
C ASN A 122 -5.68 7.09 -6.43
N GLY A 123 -5.57 5.77 -6.54
CA GLY A 123 -4.45 5.07 -7.20
C GLY A 123 -3.12 5.23 -6.48
N GLY A 124 -3.12 5.54 -5.19
CA GLY A 124 -1.94 5.61 -4.35
C GLY A 124 -1.44 4.26 -3.87
N THR A 125 -0.27 4.28 -3.30
CA THR A 125 0.36 3.16 -2.60
C THR A 125 0.40 3.49 -1.11
N LEU A 126 -0.17 2.59 -0.28
CA LEU A 126 0.08 2.64 1.15
C LEU A 126 1.52 2.20 1.41
N ASP A 127 2.34 3.09 1.95
CA ASP A 127 3.70 2.72 2.34
C ASP A 127 3.68 1.96 3.67
N LYS A 128 3.25 2.61 4.74
CA LYS A 128 3.14 2.01 6.08
C LYS A 128 2.30 2.85 7.03
N PHE A 129 1.98 2.24 8.17
CA PHE A 129 1.53 2.94 9.37
C PHE A 129 2.71 3.22 10.30
N ILE A 130 2.74 4.40 10.91
CA ILE A 130 3.77 4.82 11.88
C ILE A 130 3.04 5.29 13.14
N GLY A 131 2.77 4.37 14.05
CA GLY A 131 1.86 4.64 15.18
C GLY A 131 0.44 4.86 14.67
N ASP A 132 -0.09 6.07 14.88
CA ASP A 132 -1.39 6.54 14.38
C ASP A 132 -1.29 7.27 13.03
N ALA A 133 -0.08 7.44 12.50
CA ALA A 133 0.13 8.10 11.21
C ALA A 133 0.01 7.11 10.03
N VAL A 134 -0.50 7.63 8.91
CA VAL A 134 -0.53 6.96 7.60
C VAL A 134 0.51 7.61 6.70
N MET A 135 1.36 6.80 6.11
CA MET A 135 2.26 7.22 5.03
C MET A 135 1.80 6.60 3.72
N ALA A 136 1.56 7.44 2.72
CA ALA A 136 1.18 7.01 1.37
C ALA A 136 1.99 7.77 0.31
N GLN A 137 2.08 7.18 -0.89
CA GLN A 137 2.82 7.79 -1.99
C GLN A 137 2.22 7.47 -3.35
N TRP A 138 2.50 8.34 -4.32
CA TRP A 138 2.20 8.22 -5.75
C TRP A 138 3.49 8.44 -6.54
N GLY A 139 3.67 7.78 -7.66
CA GLY A 139 4.88 7.90 -8.49
C GLY A 139 5.81 6.69 -8.44
N ALA A 140 5.62 5.78 -7.46
CA ALA A 140 6.38 4.53 -7.38
C ALA A 140 5.48 3.34 -7.02
N PRO A 141 5.75 2.13 -7.53
CA PRO A 141 6.79 1.79 -8.50
C PRO A 141 6.50 2.29 -9.93
N ILE A 142 5.29 2.76 -10.21
CA ILE A 142 4.86 3.26 -11.52
C ILE A 142 4.28 4.66 -11.33
N GLY A 143 4.89 5.66 -11.97
CA GLY A 143 4.43 7.05 -11.94
C GLY A 143 3.47 7.38 -13.07
N GLU A 144 2.58 8.34 -12.81
CA GLU A 144 1.66 8.93 -13.76
C GLU A 144 1.82 10.46 -13.72
N VAL A 145 1.36 11.12 -14.78
CA VAL A 145 1.52 12.57 -14.92
C VAL A 145 0.67 13.40 -13.95
N ASP A 146 -0.32 12.78 -13.32
CA ASP A 146 -1.28 13.38 -12.37
C ASP A 146 -1.10 12.88 -10.94
N ASP A 147 0.07 12.36 -10.59
CA ASP A 147 0.35 11.81 -9.27
C ASP A 147 0.08 12.81 -8.13
N ALA A 148 0.48 14.08 -8.30
CA ALA A 148 0.21 15.14 -7.33
C ALA A 148 -1.28 15.46 -7.21
N ASP A 149 -2.00 15.50 -8.34
CA ASP A 149 -3.46 15.74 -8.32
C ASP A 149 -4.23 14.61 -7.65
N ARG A 150 -3.78 13.36 -7.82
CA ARG A 150 -4.36 12.20 -7.15
C ARG A 150 -4.08 12.20 -5.66
N ALA A 151 -2.87 12.59 -5.27
CA ALA A 151 -2.48 12.68 -3.87
C ALA A 151 -3.28 13.75 -3.10
N ILE A 152 -3.51 14.93 -3.70
CA ILE A 152 -4.30 15.97 -3.03
C ILE A 152 -5.78 15.62 -2.98
N ARG A 153 -6.33 14.96 -4.01
CA ARG A 153 -7.70 14.42 -3.96
C ARG A 153 -7.87 13.40 -2.83
N ALA A 154 -6.90 12.50 -2.66
CA ALA A 154 -6.91 11.55 -1.54
C ALA A 154 -6.89 12.27 -0.19
N ALA A 155 -6.09 13.33 -0.03
CA ALA A 155 -6.03 14.11 1.20
C ALA A 155 -7.36 14.82 1.51
N ILE A 156 -8.02 15.39 0.51
CA ILE A 156 -9.34 16.03 0.68
C ILE A 156 -10.39 14.97 1.04
N GLU A 157 -10.41 13.84 0.34
CA GLU A 157 -11.31 12.72 0.61
C GLU A 157 -11.11 12.14 2.01
N MET A 158 -9.86 12.06 2.51
CA MET A 158 -9.56 11.65 3.88
C MET A 158 -10.24 12.57 4.91
N MET A 159 -10.25 13.90 4.70
CA MET A 159 -10.94 14.83 5.59
C MET A 159 -12.46 14.62 5.56
N GLU A 160 -13.03 14.41 4.39
CA GLU A 160 -14.48 14.19 4.23
C GLU A 160 -14.92 12.86 4.88
N GLU A 161 -14.17 11.77 4.66
CA GLU A 161 -14.47 10.47 5.27
C GLU A 161 -14.27 10.49 6.79
N LEU A 162 -13.27 11.24 7.29
CA LEU A 162 -13.10 11.42 8.72
C LEU A 162 -14.29 12.15 9.36
N GLU A 163 -14.85 13.16 8.71
CA GLU A 163 -16.04 13.86 9.22
C GLU A 163 -17.24 12.92 9.34
N LYS A 164 -17.45 12.05 8.32
CA LYS A 164 -18.50 11.02 8.37
C LYS A 164 -18.25 10.01 9.49
N LEU A 165 -17.00 9.62 9.69
CA LEU A 165 -16.61 8.68 10.75
C LEU A 165 -16.81 9.32 12.14
N ASN A 166 -16.41 10.59 12.32
CA ASN A 166 -16.64 11.35 13.53
C ASN A 166 -18.13 11.49 13.84
N ALA A 167 -18.97 11.77 12.84
CA ALA A 167 -20.42 11.82 13.02
C ALA A 167 -21.00 10.48 13.52
N LYS A 168 -20.53 9.35 12.97
CA LYS A 168 -20.87 8.01 13.43
C LYS A 168 -20.42 7.76 14.87
N TRP A 169 -19.19 8.14 15.22
CA TRP A 169 -18.64 7.96 16.55
C TRP A 169 -19.36 8.84 17.60
N ARG A 170 -19.63 10.09 17.26
CA ARG A 170 -20.41 11.01 18.10
C ARG A 170 -21.78 10.44 18.43
N ALA A 171 -22.48 9.89 17.42
CA ALA A 171 -23.79 9.24 17.62
C ALA A 171 -23.70 7.99 18.52
N ALA A 172 -22.56 7.32 18.58
CA ALA A 172 -22.29 6.17 19.43
C ALA A 172 -21.68 6.53 20.79
N GLY A 173 -21.54 7.84 21.12
CA GLY A 173 -20.92 8.31 22.37
C GLY A 173 -19.40 8.06 22.44
N ARG A 174 -18.75 7.89 21.29
CA ARG A 174 -17.31 7.68 21.18
C ARG A 174 -16.58 9.00 20.91
N PRO A 175 -15.29 9.10 21.25
CA PRO A 175 -14.51 10.30 20.98
C PRO A 175 -14.33 10.55 19.49
N GLU A 176 -14.35 11.81 19.12
CA GLU A 176 -13.99 12.30 17.79
C GLU A 176 -12.49 12.55 17.71
N ILE A 177 -11.93 12.45 16.50
CA ILE A 177 -10.52 12.76 16.24
C ILE A 177 -10.39 13.81 15.15
N ALA A 178 -9.26 14.50 15.15
CA ALA A 178 -8.87 15.39 14.07
C ALA A 178 -7.51 14.93 13.52
N ILE A 179 -7.31 15.02 12.21
CA ILE A 179 -6.04 14.73 11.58
C ILE A 179 -5.44 15.98 10.96
N GLY A 180 -4.09 16.03 10.91
CA GLY A 180 -3.35 16.97 10.08
C GLY A 180 -2.70 16.20 8.94
N ILE A 181 -2.67 16.77 7.74
CA ILE A 181 -2.09 16.15 6.56
C ILE A 181 -0.97 17.03 6.00
N GLY A 182 0.14 16.39 5.63
CA GLY A 182 1.28 17.03 4.96
C GLY A 182 1.56 16.39 3.61
N LEU A 183 1.68 17.20 2.57
CA LEU A 183 1.95 16.79 1.19
C LEU A 183 3.23 17.42 0.66
N ASN A 184 4.11 16.62 0.09
CA ASN A 184 5.28 17.11 -0.62
C ASN A 184 5.51 16.33 -1.92
N TYR A 185 6.14 16.98 -2.90
CA TYR A 185 6.48 16.39 -4.19
C TYR A 185 7.96 16.59 -4.49
N GLY A 186 8.62 15.57 -5.02
CA GLY A 186 10.03 15.68 -5.42
C GLY A 186 10.70 14.34 -5.64
N GLU A 187 12.01 14.39 -5.90
CA GLU A 187 12.82 13.19 -6.08
C GLU A 187 12.98 12.45 -4.75
N ALA A 188 12.73 11.13 -4.79
CA ALA A 188 13.02 10.21 -3.71
C ALA A 188 13.60 8.90 -4.28
N PHE A 189 14.32 8.16 -3.46
CA PHE A 189 14.73 6.80 -3.78
C PHE A 189 13.56 5.88 -3.45
N ALA A 190 13.03 5.15 -4.44
CA ALA A 190 11.94 4.21 -4.31
C ALA A 190 12.43 2.78 -4.57
N GLY A 191 12.13 1.85 -3.67
CA GLY A 191 12.57 0.47 -3.85
C GLY A 191 12.39 -0.40 -2.62
N ASN A 192 12.87 -1.64 -2.74
CA ASN A 192 12.88 -2.61 -1.64
C ASN A 192 14.05 -2.32 -0.70
N ILE A 193 13.74 -1.87 0.51
CA ILE A 193 14.70 -1.48 1.53
C ILE A 193 14.52 -2.36 2.75
N GLY A 194 15.62 -2.81 3.33
CA GLY A 194 15.60 -3.66 4.53
C GLY A 194 16.74 -4.64 4.57
N SER A 195 16.49 -5.79 5.20
CA SER A 195 17.43 -6.91 5.27
C SER A 195 16.96 -8.05 4.36
N GLU A 196 17.85 -9.03 4.12
CA GLU A 196 17.48 -10.24 3.35
C GLU A 196 16.26 -11.00 3.90
N ARG A 197 15.97 -10.83 5.21
CA ARG A 197 14.84 -11.48 5.87
C ARG A 197 13.57 -10.62 5.95
N ARG A 198 13.71 -9.30 5.78
CA ARG A 198 12.59 -8.35 5.85
C ARG A 198 12.85 -7.19 4.89
N LEU A 199 12.15 -7.20 3.79
CA LEU A 199 12.14 -6.15 2.78
C LEU A 199 10.81 -5.42 2.83
N GLU A 200 10.86 -4.11 2.71
CA GLU A 200 9.69 -3.24 2.56
C GLU A 200 9.88 -2.41 1.31
N PHE A 201 8.87 -2.38 0.43
CA PHE A 201 8.84 -1.41 -0.64
C PHE A 201 8.48 -0.05 -0.05
N THR A 202 9.39 0.91 -0.15
CA THR A 202 9.21 2.24 0.45
C THR A 202 9.95 3.32 -0.33
N VAL A 203 9.65 4.56 -0.03
CA VAL A 203 10.35 5.73 -0.55
C VAL A 203 11.15 6.40 0.57
N ILE A 204 12.40 6.81 0.27
CA ILE A 204 13.26 7.53 1.22
C ILE A 204 13.89 8.75 0.57
N GLY A 205 14.09 9.79 1.35
CA GLY A 205 14.75 11.02 0.91
C GLY A 205 14.23 12.26 1.62
N ASP A 206 14.78 13.40 1.24
CA ASP A 206 14.38 14.69 1.80
C ASP A 206 12.91 15.04 1.48
N THR A 207 12.41 14.57 0.33
CA THR A 207 11.01 14.68 -0.09
C THR A 207 10.07 14.07 0.95
N VAL A 208 10.40 12.88 1.46
CA VAL A 208 9.63 12.17 2.48
C VAL A 208 9.67 12.90 3.82
N ASN A 209 10.87 13.33 4.24
CA ASN A 209 11.06 14.08 5.49
C ASN A 209 10.30 15.41 5.49
N THR A 210 10.24 16.08 4.34
CA THR A 210 9.51 17.34 4.19
C THR A 210 8.00 17.11 4.35
N ALA A 211 7.41 16.09 3.72
CA ALA A 211 6.00 15.75 3.88
C ALA A 211 5.65 15.43 5.36
N SER A 212 6.48 14.65 6.05
CA SER A 212 6.31 14.33 7.47
C SER A 212 6.33 15.59 8.35
N ARG A 213 7.23 16.54 8.07
CA ARG A 213 7.30 17.82 8.83
C ARG A 213 6.10 18.72 8.56
N LEU A 214 5.61 18.77 7.33
CA LEU A 214 4.37 19.48 6.98
C LEU A 214 3.19 18.88 7.74
N CYS A 215 3.09 17.56 7.78
CA CYS A 215 2.08 16.87 8.58
C CYS A 215 2.17 17.27 10.06
N SER A 216 3.38 17.26 10.62
CA SER A 216 3.59 17.66 12.04
C SER A 216 3.25 19.13 12.32
N ALA A 217 3.34 20.00 11.31
CA ALA A 217 3.04 21.42 11.40
C ALA A 217 1.56 21.75 11.15
N ALA A 218 0.81 20.83 10.56
CA ALA A 218 -0.60 21.01 10.26
C ALA A 218 -1.45 20.93 11.55
N ASP A 219 -2.39 21.82 11.69
CA ASP A 219 -3.40 21.74 12.74
C ASP A 219 -4.44 20.65 12.44
N GLY A 220 -5.31 20.35 13.41
CA GLY A 220 -6.44 19.43 13.19
C GLY A 220 -7.41 19.99 12.15
N GLY A 221 -7.71 19.20 11.12
CA GLY A 221 -8.52 19.60 9.98
C GLY A 221 -7.74 20.35 8.90
N GLU A 222 -6.41 20.41 8.96
CA GLU A 222 -5.58 21.17 8.02
C GLU A 222 -4.80 20.25 7.08
N ILE A 223 -4.77 20.63 5.79
CA ILE A 223 -3.93 20.01 4.75
C ILE A 223 -2.89 21.04 4.34
N LEU A 224 -1.62 20.76 4.63
CA LEU A 224 -0.49 21.60 4.24
C LEU A 224 0.29 20.96 3.09
N LEU A 225 0.74 21.78 2.15
CA LEU A 225 1.58 21.37 1.04
C LEU A 225 2.74 22.33 0.81
N SER A 226 3.83 21.80 0.26
CA SER A 226 5.00 22.58 -0.14
C SER A 226 4.79 23.34 -1.46
N GLU A 227 5.68 24.28 -1.75
CA GLU A 227 5.73 24.95 -3.05
C GLU A 227 6.02 23.95 -4.18
N GLU A 228 6.89 22.97 -3.96
CA GLU A 228 7.20 21.91 -4.92
C GLU A 228 5.96 21.10 -5.27
N PHE A 229 5.14 20.77 -4.27
CA PHE A 229 3.90 20.06 -4.51
C PHE A 229 2.89 20.94 -5.26
N ARG A 230 2.74 22.21 -4.87
CA ARG A 230 1.86 23.17 -5.56
C ARG A 230 2.19 23.29 -7.04
N ARG A 231 3.49 23.36 -7.38
CA ARG A 231 3.94 23.43 -8.76
C ARG A 231 3.69 22.15 -9.57
N ALA A 232 3.62 21.01 -8.92
CA ALA A 232 3.34 19.73 -9.56
C ALA A 232 1.85 19.51 -9.85
N LEU A 233 0.95 20.28 -9.20
CA LEU A 233 -0.49 20.22 -9.46
C LEU A 233 -0.81 20.75 -10.85
N ARG A 234 -1.66 20.03 -11.54
CA ARG A 234 -2.24 20.43 -12.86
C ARG A 234 -3.62 21.05 -12.65
N ASP A 235 -4.36 20.56 -11.66
CA ASP A 235 -5.67 21.05 -11.26
C ASP A 235 -5.64 21.32 -9.74
N ALA A 236 -5.21 22.54 -9.39
CA ALA A 236 -5.05 22.93 -8.00
C ALA A 236 -6.39 23.33 -7.38
N PRO A 237 -6.77 22.75 -6.21
CA PRO A 237 -7.89 23.25 -5.44
C PRO A 237 -7.61 24.67 -4.94
N PRO A 238 -8.59 25.36 -4.37
CA PRO A 238 -8.35 26.64 -3.71
C PRO A 238 -7.28 26.52 -2.62
N LEU A 239 -6.22 27.35 -2.73
CA LEU A 239 -5.07 27.34 -1.83
C LEU A 239 -4.90 28.70 -1.18
N GLU A 240 -4.58 28.71 0.10
CA GLU A 240 -4.16 29.89 0.86
C GLU A 240 -2.67 29.78 1.15
N GLU A 241 -1.92 30.83 0.82
CA GLU A 241 -0.50 30.91 1.20
C GLU A 241 -0.37 31.13 2.70
N ARG A 242 0.49 30.32 3.33
CA ARG A 242 0.80 30.43 4.75
C ARG A 242 2.18 31.02 4.95
N PRO A 243 2.46 31.66 6.10
CA PRO A 243 3.79 32.13 6.42
C PRO A 243 4.82 31.01 6.28
N ALA A 244 5.93 31.30 5.59
CA ALA A 244 7.01 30.32 5.43
C ALA A 244 7.51 29.84 6.80
N MET A 245 7.67 28.53 6.97
CA MET A 245 8.07 27.90 8.23
C MET A 245 9.51 27.43 8.21
N ASP A 246 10.15 27.49 9.38
CA ASP A 246 11.42 26.84 9.62
C ASP A 246 11.18 25.34 9.84
N LEU A 247 11.49 24.53 8.85
CA LEU A 247 11.42 23.07 8.96
C LEU A 247 12.77 22.52 9.40
N LYS A 248 12.77 21.70 10.46
CA LYS A 248 14.00 21.10 11.05
C LYS A 248 14.85 20.46 9.94
N GLY A 249 16.11 20.91 9.78
CA GLY A 249 17.05 20.40 8.78
C GLY A 249 16.91 21.01 7.37
N LYS A 250 16.11 22.05 7.20
CA LYS A 250 16.16 22.93 6.03
C LYS A 250 16.94 24.18 6.39
N SER A 251 17.79 24.64 5.46
CA SER A 251 18.61 25.87 5.65
C SER A 251 17.81 27.16 5.37
N GLN A 252 16.69 27.04 4.72
CA GLN A 252 15.80 28.18 4.38
C GLN A 252 14.39 27.86 4.80
N ARG A 253 13.62 28.93 5.09
CA ARG A 253 12.17 28.81 5.32
C ARG A 253 11.49 28.24 4.09
N VAL A 254 10.57 27.33 4.31
CA VAL A 254 9.81 26.65 3.25
C VAL A 254 8.45 27.35 3.10
N PRO A 255 8.13 27.88 1.90
CA PRO A 255 6.78 28.38 1.61
C PRO A 255 5.76 27.25 1.71
N LEU A 256 4.64 27.55 2.35
CA LEU A 256 3.58 26.58 2.61
C LEU A 256 2.25 27.08 2.06
N TYR A 257 1.43 26.15 1.70
CA TYR A 257 0.06 26.39 1.25
C TYR A 257 -0.90 25.49 2.02
N ARG A 258 -2.05 26.03 2.36
CA ARG A 258 -3.15 25.31 2.96
C ARG A 258 -4.26 25.11 1.93
N VAL A 259 -4.85 23.92 1.89
CA VAL A 259 -6.06 23.67 1.12
C VAL A 259 -7.23 24.32 1.85
N THR A 260 -7.97 25.17 1.15
CA THR A 260 -9.24 25.72 1.66
C THR A 260 -10.37 24.84 1.15
N VAL A 261 -10.85 23.93 2.00
CA VAL A 261 -12.07 23.16 1.72
C VAL A 261 -13.25 24.07 2.04
N SER A 262 -14.09 24.32 1.06
CA SER A 262 -15.36 25.11 1.25
C SER A 262 -16.48 24.21 1.72
#